data_8e0305927ee1db1cb3842858fd754ebe
#
_entry.id   8e0305927ee1db1cb3842858fd754ebe
#
_cell.length_a   1.000
_cell.length_b   1.000
_cell.length_c   1.000
_cell.angle_alpha   90.00
_cell.angle_beta   90.00
_cell.angle_gamma   90.00
#
_symmetry.space_group_name_H-M   'P 1'
#
loop_
_entity.id
_entity.type
_entity.pdbx_description
1 polymer ?
#
loop_
_entity_poly.entity_id
_entity_poly.type
_entity_poly.pdbx_seq_one_letter_code
_entity_poly.pdbx_strand_id
1 'polypeptide(L)'
;TKCKVGLVGAKAIQRELRQGGLLRQVPSTATINRILQEANLIQKPDQPTGGYFPYPTSTPHFVLHALDWTSRYLEGGPKVFAFHTLDLETRAITQTLSTDKSYQTAWSHALRAWKTLGIPDGLQVDNDAVFCGGYKAPRVFGQFVRLCLYVGIEPIFLPVREPERNGDVERLHELWDQAFWKRRRFRSFGHVIRFSPEFEAWYAHSYQPPALNGQTPAQAHPKNNRRRLTAQEVRLLPEELP
;
A
#
# COMPACT_ATOMS: atom_id res chain seq x y z
N THR A 1 -4.61 17.13 -22.29
CA THR A 1 -4.46 15.69 -22.55
C THR A 1 -4.58 14.98 -21.21
N LYS A 2 -5.64 14.18 -21.00
CA LYS A 2 -5.81 13.37 -19.78
C LYS A 2 -4.66 12.38 -19.69
N CYS A 3 -3.77 12.54 -18.71
CA CYS A 3 -2.73 11.58 -18.42
C CYS A 3 -3.38 10.35 -17.79
N LYS A 4 -3.49 9.27 -18.53
CA LYS A 4 -4.00 8.00 -17.98
C LYS A 4 -2.96 7.38 -17.05
N VAL A 5 -3.40 6.81 -15.95
CA VAL A 5 -2.56 5.94 -15.12
C VAL A 5 -2.04 4.81 -16.01
N GLY A 6 -0.73 4.57 -15.98
CA GLY A 6 -0.09 3.69 -16.96
C GLY A 6 -0.29 2.22 -16.63
N LEU A 7 -0.22 1.40 -17.68
CA LEU A 7 -0.19 -0.05 -17.55
C LEU A 7 1.12 -0.51 -16.89
N VAL A 8 1.04 -1.43 -15.94
CA VAL A 8 2.20 -1.98 -15.24
C VAL A 8 2.21 -3.50 -15.37
N GLY A 9 3.30 -4.02 -15.95
CA GLY A 9 3.56 -5.44 -16.10
C GLY A 9 2.87 -6.11 -17.31
N ALA A 10 3.44 -7.26 -17.69
CA ALA A 10 3.03 -7.97 -18.91
C ALA A 10 1.59 -8.45 -18.93
N LYS A 11 1.03 -8.82 -17.75
CA LYS A 11 -0.38 -9.25 -17.65
C LYS A 11 -1.35 -8.11 -17.98
N ALA A 12 -1.07 -6.89 -17.47
CA ALA A 12 -1.90 -5.72 -17.76
C ALA A 12 -1.83 -5.35 -19.24
N ILE A 13 -0.61 -5.38 -19.83
CA ILE A 13 -0.41 -5.13 -21.26
C ILE A 13 -1.16 -6.16 -22.09
N GLN A 14 -1.06 -7.45 -21.76
CA GLN A 14 -1.76 -8.52 -22.49
C GLN A 14 -3.28 -8.32 -22.45
N ARG A 15 -3.84 -7.95 -21.29
CA ARG A 15 -5.27 -7.68 -21.17
C ARG A 15 -5.72 -6.54 -22.07
N GLU A 16 -4.99 -5.43 -22.07
CA GLU A 16 -5.31 -4.28 -22.93
C GLU A 16 -5.21 -4.62 -24.42
N LEU A 17 -4.19 -5.40 -24.80
CA LEU A 17 -4.07 -5.86 -26.19
C LEU A 17 -5.24 -6.75 -26.61
N ARG A 18 -5.78 -7.59 -25.69
CA ARG A 18 -6.97 -8.40 -25.95
C ARG A 18 -8.23 -7.55 -26.06
N GLN A 19 -8.41 -6.58 -25.18
CA GLN A 19 -9.59 -5.70 -25.16
C GLN A 19 -9.58 -4.71 -26.31
N GLY A 20 -8.40 -4.23 -26.72
CA GLY A 20 -8.26 -3.25 -27.80
C GLY A 20 -8.40 -3.81 -29.19
N GLY A 21 -8.41 -5.15 -29.38
CA GLY A 21 -8.57 -5.79 -30.68
C GLY A 21 -7.49 -5.44 -31.72
N LEU A 22 -6.37 -4.85 -31.31
CA LEU A 22 -5.33 -4.31 -32.18
C LEU A 22 -4.49 -5.37 -32.87
N LEU A 23 -4.47 -6.60 -32.34
CA LEU A 23 -3.66 -7.70 -32.86
C LEU A 23 -4.53 -8.92 -33.12
N ARG A 24 -4.29 -9.57 -34.29
CA ARG A 24 -4.94 -10.87 -34.62
C ARG A 24 -4.62 -11.95 -33.61
N GLN A 25 -3.39 -11.96 -33.09
CA GLN A 25 -2.94 -12.88 -32.07
C GLN A 25 -2.17 -12.11 -30.98
N VAL A 26 -2.68 -12.17 -29.75
CA VAL A 26 -2.07 -11.48 -28.61
C VAL A 26 -0.94 -12.34 -28.04
N PRO A 27 0.28 -11.79 -27.90
CA PRO A 27 1.42 -12.52 -27.36
C PRO A 27 1.17 -13.04 -25.94
N SER A 28 1.87 -14.13 -25.57
CA SER A 28 1.86 -14.63 -24.21
C SER A 28 2.52 -13.62 -23.24
N THR A 29 2.19 -13.69 -21.96
CA THR A 29 2.85 -12.85 -20.93
C THR A 29 4.36 -13.05 -20.90
N ALA A 30 4.84 -14.29 -21.18
CA ALA A 30 6.26 -14.58 -21.28
C ALA A 30 6.91 -13.84 -22.47
N THR A 31 6.26 -13.83 -23.62
CA THR A 31 6.70 -13.08 -24.81
C THR A 31 6.74 -11.58 -24.55
N ILE A 32 5.70 -11.03 -23.90
CA ILE A 32 5.64 -9.61 -23.56
C ILE A 32 6.77 -9.27 -22.57
N ASN A 33 7.02 -10.09 -21.54
CA ASN A 33 8.11 -9.86 -20.61
C ASN A 33 9.48 -9.88 -21.32
N ARG A 34 9.70 -10.79 -22.25
CA ARG A 34 10.93 -10.83 -23.03
C ARG A 34 11.12 -9.54 -23.83
N ILE A 35 10.09 -9.08 -24.54
CA ILE A 35 10.13 -7.82 -25.29
C ILE A 35 10.44 -6.62 -24.37
N LEU A 36 9.81 -6.57 -23.18
CA LEU A 36 10.06 -5.50 -22.22
C LEU A 36 11.49 -5.53 -21.65
N GLN A 37 12.06 -6.73 -21.45
CA GLN A 37 13.46 -6.91 -21.02
C GLN A 37 14.44 -6.50 -22.11
N GLU A 38 14.23 -6.94 -23.36
CA GLU A 38 15.05 -6.56 -24.52
C GLU A 38 15.03 -5.06 -24.76
N ALA A 39 13.91 -4.40 -24.47
CA ALA A 39 13.75 -2.95 -24.53
C ALA A 39 14.27 -2.20 -23.28
N ASN A 40 14.87 -2.89 -22.30
CA ASN A 40 15.29 -2.32 -21.00
C ASN A 40 14.18 -1.60 -20.25
N LEU A 41 12.92 -1.98 -20.45
CA LEU A 41 11.75 -1.39 -19.77
C LEU A 41 11.44 -2.07 -18.43
N ILE A 42 11.99 -3.25 -18.18
CA ILE A 42 11.93 -3.95 -16.89
C ILE A 42 13.31 -4.55 -16.57
N GLN A 43 13.68 -4.48 -15.29
CA GLN A 43 14.86 -5.19 -14.78
C GLN A 43 14.45 -6.56 -14.27
N LYS A 44 15.32 -7.55 -14.37
CA LYS A 44 15.12 -8.82 -13.68
C LYS A 44 15.24 -8.56 -12.19
N PRO A 45 14.28 -8.99 -11.36
CA PRO A 45 14.47 -8.95 -9.92
C PRO A 45 15.68 -9.79 -9.55
N ASP A 46 16.51 -9.29 -8.64
CA ASP A 46 17.56 -10.08 -8.01
C ASP A 46 16.91 -11.28 -7.31
N GLN A 47 17.51 -12.46 -7.48
CA GLN A 47 17.01 -13.65 -6.79
C GLN A 47 17.27 -13.48 -5.28
N PRO A 48 16.27 -13.69 -4.42
CA PRO A 48 16.50 -13.63 -2.99
C PRO A 48 17.48 -14.70 -2.55
N THR A 49 18.56 -14.29 -1.90
CA THR A 49 19.64 -15.18 -1.41
C THR A 49 19.43 -15.63 0.04
N GLY A 50 18.26 -15.43 0.63
CA GLY A 50 17.95 -15.71 2.03
C GLY A 50 17.13 -16.99 2.25
N GLY A 51 17.30 -17.60 3.43
CA GLY A 51 16.48 -18.73 3.87
C GLY A 51 15.00 -18.34 4.06
N TYR A 52 14.12 -19.33 3.91
CA TYR A 52 12.69 -19.12 4.14
C TYR A 52 12.40 -19.01 5.64
N PHE A 53 11.88 -17.87 6.07
CA PHE A 53 11.34 -17.68 7.40
C PHE A 53 9.81 -17.59 7.31
N PRO A 54 9.06 -18.29 8.18
CA PRO A 54 7.61 -18.15 8.18
C PRO A 54 7.21 -16.72 8.55
N TYR A 55 6.35 -16.14 7.73
CA TYR A 55 5.77 -14.82 7.98
C TYR A 55 4.39 -14.96 8.61
N PRO A 56 3.95 -14.00 9.43
CA PRO A 56 2.55 -13.85 9.70
C PRO A 56 1.81 -13.72 8.37
N THR A 57 0.82 -14.56 8.14
CA THR A 57 0.02 -14.54 6.92
C THR A 57 -1.43 -14.29 7.25
N SER A 58 -2.11 -13.54 6.40
CA SER A 58 -3.55 -13.41 6.50
C SER A 58 -4.21 -14.76 6.27
N THR A 59 -5.18 -15.09 7.10
CA THR A 59 -6.00 -16.30 7.01
C THR A 59 -7.47 -15.93 7.11
N PRO A 60 -8.43 -16.82 6.79
CA PRO A 60 -9.85 -16.55 7.03
C PRO A 60 -10.21 -16.18 8.47
N HIS A 61 -9.35 -16.55 9.44
CA HIS A 61 -9.53 -16.30 10.87
C HIS A 61 -8.57 -15.26 11.45
N PHE A 62 -7.64 -14.73 10.65
CA PHE A 62 -6.69 -13.71 11.07
C PHE A 62 -6.40 -12.77 9.92
N VAL A 63 -7.04 -11.60 9.95
CA VAL A 63 -6.86 -10.55 8.95
C VAL A 63 -5.63 -9.74 9.25
N LEU A 64 -4.70 -9.70 8.30
CA LEU A 64 -3.44 -8.98 8.44
C LEU A 64 -3.38 -7.81 7.46
N HIS A 65 -3.14 -6.61 7.98
CA HIS A 65 -2.79 -5.45 7.18
C HIS A 65 -1.30 -5.12 7.34
N ALA A 66 -0.71 -4.56 6.29
CA ALA A 66 0.62 -3.93 6.36
C ALA A 66 0.47 -2.42 6.17
N LEU A 67 1.12 -1.64 7.03
CA LEU A 67 1.15 -0.18 6.97
C LEU A 67 2.58 0.29 6.90
N ASP A 68 2.86 1.15 5.93
CA ASP A 68 4.16 1.76 5.75
C ASP A 68 4.02 3.10 5.02
N TRP A 69 5.10 3.88 4.97
CA TRP A 69 5.15 5.15 4.26
C TRP A 69 6.32 5.22 3.29
N THR A 70 6.12 5.94 2.21
CA THR A 70 7.18 6.34 1.27
C THR A 70 7.16 7.84 1.06
N SER A 71 8.18 8.38 0.42
CA SER A 71 8.23 9.82 0.18
C SER A 71 8.88 10.18 -1.13
N ARG A 72 8.47 11.32 -1.69
CA ARG A 72 9.04 11.90 -2.90
C ARG A 72 9.13 13.42 -2.74
N TYR A 73 10.07 14.01 -3.47
CA TYR A 73 10.21 15.46 -3.53
C TYR A 73 9.39 16.02 -4.70
N LEU A 74 8.68 17.10 -4.44
CA LEU A 74 8.13 17.94 -5.51
C LEU A 74 9.27 18.61 -6.28
N GLU A 75 9.03 18.98 -7.52
CA GLU A 75 10.00 19.68 -8.35
C GLU A 75 10.41 21.01 -7.68
N GLY A 76 11.64 21.09 -7.14
CA GLY A 76 12.14 22.25 -6.40
C GLY A 76 11.41 22.58 -5.09
N GLY A 77 10.65 21.63 -4.56
CA GLY A 77 9.72 21.86 -3.47
C GLY A 77 9.85 20.93 -2.27
N PRO A 78 8.88 20.97 -1.37
CA PRO A 78 8.86 20.17 -0.16
C PRO A 78 8.71 18.67 -0.45
N LYS A 79 9.03 17.89 0.56
CA LYS A 79 8.85 16.44 0.57
C LYS A 79 7.36 16.10 0.79
N VAL A 80 6.87 15.16 0.01
CA VAL A 80 5.54 14.57 0.18
C VAL A 80 5.70 13.17 0.73
N PHE A 81 4.97 12.86 1.79
CA PHE A 81 4.88 11.54 2.39
C PHE A 81 3.59 10.87 1.96
N ALA A 82 3.65 9.62 1.57
CA ALA A 82 2.51 8.79 1.22
C ALA A 82 2.46 7.61 2.19
N PHE A 83 1.48 7.59 3.07
CA PHE A 83 1.16 6.47 3.94
C PHE A 83 0.24 5.53 3.19
N HIS A 84 0.57 4.24 3.19
CA HIS A 84 -0.24 3.19 2.59
C HIS A 84 -0.56 2.12 3.61
N THR A 85 -1.82 1.73 3.67
CA THR A 85 -2.23 0.47 4.31
C THR A 85 -2.68 -0.49 3.21
N LEU A 86 -2.14 -1.70 3.25
CA LEU A 86 -2.45 -2.81 2.34
C LEU A 86 -3.09 -3.94 3.14
N ASP A 87 -4.28 -4.35 2.76
CA ASP A 87 -4.86 -5.62 3.19
C ASP A 87 -4.13 -6.77 2.46
N LEU A 88 -3.44 -7.62 3.21
CA LEU A 88 -2.58 -8.66 2.62
C LEU A 88 -3.36 -9.80 1.98
N GLU A 89 -4.64 -9.98 2.30
CA GLU A 89 -5.51 -10.97 1.67
C GLU A 89 -6.13 -10.44 0.37
N THR A 90 -6.84 -9.33 0.46
CA THR A 90 -7.64 -8.79 -0.65
C THR A 90 -6.89 -7.80 -1.52
N ARG A 91 -5.69 -7.41 -1.11
CA ARG A 91 -4.87 -6.40 -1.78
C ARG A 91 -5.53 -5.03 -1.88
N ALA A 92 -6.61 -4.80 -1.14
CA ALA A 92 -7.22 -3.48 -1.05
C ALA A 92 -6.29 -2.50 -0.31
N ILE A 93 -6.33 -1.24 -0.71
CA ILE A 93 -5.44 -0.21 -0.15
C ILE A 93 -6.21 0.99 0.39
N THR A 94 -5.56 1.68 1.32
CA THR A 94 -5.90 3.07 1.68
C THR A 94 -4.64 3.91 1.61
N GLN A 95 -4.74 5.11 1.08
CA GLN A 95 -3.64 6.05 0.95
C GLN A 95 -3.95 7.35 1.69
N THR A 96 -2.95 7.91 2.37
CA THR A 96 -2.98 9.28 2.90
C THR A 96 -1.70 10.00 2.51
N LEU A 97 -1.85 11.19 1.93
CA LEU A 97 -0.74 12.04 1.57
C LEU A 97 -0.58 13.15 2.61
N SER A 98 0.67 13.46 2.97
CA SER A 98 0.99 14.51 3.94
C SER A 98 2.28 15.23 3.56
N THR A 99 2.48 16.40 4.14
CA THR A 99 3.75 17.13 4.09
C THR A 99 4.68 16.78 5.26
N ASP A 100 4.21 15.97 6.19
CA ASP A 100 4.98 15.47 7.34
C ASP A 100 4.77 13.97 7.58
N LYS A 101 5.65 13.36 8.37
CA LYS A 101 5.54 11.99 8.85
C LYS A 101 5.40 11.95 10.38
N SER A 102 4.55 12.79 10.93
CA SER A 102 4.27 12.79 12.37
C SER A 102 3.45 11.55 12.79
N TYR A 103 3.45 11.26 14.09
CA TYR A 103 2.58 10.20 14.62
C TYR A 103 1.10 10.56 14.43
N GLN A 104 0.74 11.85 14.46
CA GLN A 104 -0.64 12.33 14.21
C GLN A 104 -1.07 11.98 12.79
N THR A 105 -0.18 12.12 11.81
CA THR A 105 -0.45 11.72 10.42
C THR A 105 -0.62 10.21 10.32
N ALA A 106 0.25 9.42 10.94
CA ALA A 106 0.12 7.96 10.97
C ALA A 106 -1.16 7.50 11.66
N TRP A 107 -1.52 8.14 12.79
CA TRP A 107 -2.78 7.92 13.51
C TRP A 107 -4.00 8.20 12.62
N SER A 108 -4.04 9.37 12.00
CA SER A 108 -5.14 9.76 11.12
C SER A 108 -5.27 8.81 9.92
N HIS A 109 -4.14 8.35 9.37
CA HIS A 109 -4.10 7.38 8.31
C HIS A 109 -4.67 6.03 8.76
N ALA A 110 -4.25 5.51 9.92
CA ALA A 110 -4.74 4.25 10.48
C ALA A 110 -6.26 4.30 10.69
N LEU A 111 -6.78 5.37 11.30
CA LEU A 111 -8.22 5.56 11.49
C LEU A 111 -8.98 5.58 10.15
N ARG A 112 -8.42 6.23 9.12
CA ARG A 112 -8.98 6.20 7.77
C ARG A 112 -8.98 4.78 7.19
N ALA A 113 -7.88 4.05 7.32
CA ALA A 113 -7.76 2.67 6.84
C ALA A 113 -8.79 1.75 7.51
N TRP A 114 -8.94 1.83 8.82
CA TRP A 114 -9.90 0.99 9.56
C TRP A 114 -11.36 1.35 9.31
N LYS A 115 -11.65 2.56 8.86
CA LYS A 115 -12.98 2.94 8.35
C LYS A 115 -13.26 2.37 6.96
N THR A 116 -12.26 2.27 6.11
CA THR A 116 -12.41 1.88 4.70
C THR A 116 -12.21 0.40 4.45
N LEU A 117 -11.12 -0.16 4.95
CA LEU A 117 -10.74 -1.56 4.76
C LEU A 117 -11.33 -2.49 5.84
N GLY A 118 -11.71 -1.95 6.97
CA GLY A 118 -12.07 -2.70 8.17
C GLY A 118 -10.91 -2.78 9.16
N ILE A 119 -11.24 -3.18 10.38
CA ILE A 119 -10.27 -3.37 11.47
C ILE A 119 -9.60 -4.74 11.26
N PRO A 120 -8.25 -4.81 11.14
CA PRO A 120 -7.55 -6.07 11.06
C PRO A 120 -7.36 -6.69 12.45
N ASP A 121 -7.03 -7.97 12.50
CA ASP A 121 -6.58 -8.63 13.73
C ASP A 121 -5.13 -8.27 14.03
N GLY A 122 -4.28 -8.19 13.00
CA GLY A 122 -2.89 -7.78 13.08
C GLY A 122 -2.55 -6.64 12.14
N LEU A 123 -1.64 -5.76 12.56
CA LEU A 123 -1.10 -4.68 11.76
C LEU A 123 0.42 -4.76 11.73
N GLN A 124 0.95 -5.13 10.56
CA GLN A 124 2.38 -5.17 10.32
C GLN A 124 2.91 -3.76 10.02
N VAL A 125 3.94 -3.35 10.75
CA VAL A 125 4.63 -2.05 10.58
C VAL A 125 6.13 -2.23 10.69
N ASP A 126 6.89 -1.29 10.15
CA ASP A 126 8.33 -1.23 10.37
C ASP A 126 8.67 -0.65 11.76
N ASN A 127 9.98 -0.59 12.07
CA ASN A 127 10.47 -0.03 13.33
C ASN A 127 10.70 1.49 13.27
N ASP A 128 10.04 2.23 12.37
CA ASP A 128 10.14 3.69 12.36
C ASP A 128 9.55 4.28 13.65
N ALA A 129 10.18 5.32 14.16
CA ALA A 129 9.77 6.01 15.38
C ALA A 129 8.31 6.51 15.34
N VAL A 130 7.75 6.72 14.17
CA VAL A 130 6.35 7.07 13.94
C VAL A 130 5.40 5.99 14.46
N PHE A 131 5.79 4.73 14.34
CA PHE A 131 4.98 3.58 14.76
C PHE A 131 5.37 3.06 16.14
N CYS A 132 6.67 2.86 16.40
CA CYS A 132 7.12 2.28 17.67
C CYS A 132 7.23 3.29 18.82
N GLY A 133 7.21 4.59 18.52
CA GLY A 133 7.53 5.63 19.49
C GLY A 133 9.02 5.88 19.60
N GLY A 134 9.41 6.98 20.24
CA GLY A 134 10.81 7.38 20.32
C GLY A 134 11.63 6.49 21.24
N TYR A 135 12.89 6.25 20.90
CA TYR A 135 13.87 5.48 21.69
C TYR A 135 14.19 6.07 23.08
N LYS A 136 13.68 7.26 23.40
CA LYS A 136 13.93 7.95 24.67
C LYS A 136 13.27 7.30 25.89
N ALA A 137 12.27 6.45 25.67
CA ALA A 137 11.56 5.74 26.74
C ALA A 137 11.37 4.27 26.35
N PRO A 138 12.40 3.42 26.42
CA PRO A 138 12.39 2.06 25.85
C PRO A 138 11.43 1.07 26.52
N ARG A 139 10.74 1.48 27.60
CA ARG A 139 9.77 0.65 28.33
C ARG A 139 8.33 1.15 28.18
N VAL A 140 8.07 2.12 27.32
CA VAL A 140 6.74 2.72 27.15
C VAL A 140 6.30 2.53 25.72
N PHE A 141 5.11 1.99 25.54
CA PHE A 141 4.50 1.91 24.20
C PHE A 141 4.24 3.29 23.62
N GLY A 142 4.64 3.50 22.37
CA GLY A 142 4.31 4.70 21.63
C GLY A 142 2.79 4.87 21.45
N GLN A 143 2.35 6.09 21.20
CA GLN A 143 0.92 6.40 21.05
C GLN A 143 0.25 5.58 19.93
N PHE A 144 0.97 5.29 18.85
CA PHE A 144 0.47 4.47 17.76
C PHE A 144 0.21 3.01 18.20
N VAL A 145 1.13 2.42 18.98
CA VAL A 145 0.96 1.08 19.54
C VAL A 145 -0.24 1.04 20.47
N ARG A 146 -0.37 2.04 21.35
CA ARG A 146 -1.52 2.15 22.27
C ARG A 146 -2.83 2.24 21.51
N LEU A 147 -2.88 2.97 20.39
CA LEU A 147 -4.06 3.04 19.54
C LEU A 147 -4.41 1.66 18.97
N CYS A 148 -3.44 0.91 18.44
CA CYS A 148 -3.68 -0.43 17.95
C CYS A 148 -4.28 -1.32 19.05
N LEU A 149 -3.65 -1.37 20.22
CA LEU A 149 -4.10 -2.18 21.35
C LEU A 149 -5.48 -1.75 21.87
N TYR A 150 -5.76 -0.44 21.92
CA TYR A 150 -7.06 0.10 22.34
C TYR A 150 -8.20 -0.34 21.40
N VAL A 151 -7.93 -0.42 20.10
CA VAL A 151 -8.90 -0.87 19.09
C VAL A 151 -8.98 -2.40 19.03
N GLY A 152 -8.05 -3.11 19.66
CA GLY A 152 -7.97 -4.57 19.69
C GLY A 152 -7.17 -5.16 18.52
N ILE A 153 -6.21 -4.40 18.00
CA ILE A 153 -5.33 -4.81 16.90
C ILE A 153 -3.97 -5.20 17.47
N GLU A 154 -3.45 -6.36 17.06
CA GLU A 154 -2.09 -6.78 17.39
C GLU A 154 -1.06 -6.04 16.52
N PRO A 155 -0.21 -5.15 17.08
CA PRO A 155 0.87 -4.53 16.34
C PRO A 155 2.01 -5.52 16.14
N ILE A 156 2.37 -5.80 14.88
CA ILE A 156 3.42 -6.75 14.48
C ILE A 156 4.59 -5.96 13.89
N PHE A 157 5.68 -5.87 14.65
CA PHE A 157 6.89 -5.18 14.18
C PHE A 157 7.76 -6.10 13.35
N LEU A 158 8.24 -5.58 12.22
CA LEU A 158 9.18 -6.30 11.38
C LEU A 158 10.52 -6.49 12.10
N PRO A 159 11.15 -7.68 12.01
CA PRO A 159 12.47 -7.89 12.54
C PRO A 159 13.49 -6.93 11.92
N VAL A 160 14.43 -6.46 12.74
CA VAL A 160 15.51 -5.58 12.28
C VAL A 160 16.39 -6.33 11.26
N ARG A 161 16.68 -5.70 10.12
CA ARG A 161 17.47 -6.25 9.01
C ARG A 161 16.82 -7.37 8.19
N GLU A 162 15.50 -7.48 8.22
CA GLU A 162 14.73 -8.39 7.35
C GLU A 162 13.76 -7.57 6.47
N PRO A 163 14.27 -6.69 5.59
CA PRO A 163 13.42 -5.81 4.76
C PRO A 163 12.50 -6.61 3.82
N GLU A 164 12.92 -7.82 3.42
CA GLU A 164 12.13 -8.71 2.57
C GLU A 164 10.75 -9.03 3.16
N ARG A 165 10.57 -8.91 4.47
CA ARG A 165 9.28 -9.10 5.15
C ARG A 165 8.29 -7.96 4.87
N ASN A 166 8.77 -6.82 4.37
CA ASN A 166 7.92 -5.70 3.95
C ASN A 166 7.62 -5.71 2.45
N GLY A 167 8.04 -6.76 1.74
CA GLY A 167 8.03 -6.82 0.28
C GLY A 167 6.67 -6.57 -0.38
N ASP A 168 5.56 -6.85 0.29
CA ASP A 168 4.22 -6.60 -0.27
C ASP A 168 3.89 -5.10 -0.31
N VAL A 169 4.18 -4.36 0.77
CA VAL A 169 3.94 -2.90 0.81
C VAL A 169 5.01 -2.15 0.03
N GLU A 170 6.26 -2.62 0.02
CA GLU A 170 7.32 -2.07 -0.83
C GLU A 170 6.96 -2.16 -2.32
N ARG A 171 6.41 -3.29 -2.74
CA ARG A 171 5.92 -3.48 -4.12
C ARG A 171 4.74 -2.53 -4.43
N LEU A 172 3.89 -2.23 -3.45
CA LEU A 172 2.87 -1.20 -3.59
C LEU A 172 3.51 0.20 -3.75
N HIS A 173 4.56 0.51 -3.00
CA HIS A 173 5.30 1.77 -3.14
C HIS A 173 5.95 1.91 -4.52
N GLU A 174 6.56 0.85 -5.04
CA GLU A 174 7.10 0.82 -6.40
C GLU A 174 6.01 1.04 -7.45
N LEU A 175 4.88 0.36 -7.29
CA LEU A 175 3.73 0.52 -8.18
C LEU A 175 3.18 1.94 -8.15
N TRP A 176 3.03 2.53 -6.95
CA TRP A 176 2.62 3.92 -6.77
C TRP A 176 3.58 4.89 -7.44
N ASP A 177 4.89 4.66 -7.27
CA ASP A 177 5.92 5.48 -7.92
C ASP A 177 5.82 5.40 -9.45
N GLN A 178 5.69 4.21 -10.02
CA GLN A 178 5.65 3.99 -11.46
C GLN A 178 4.33 4.40 -12.10
N ALA A 179 3.20 4.07 -11.47
CA ALA A 179 1.87 4.27 -12.06
C ALA A 179 1.28 5.67 -11.78
N PHE A 180 1.74 6.33 -10.73
CA PHE A 180 1.23 7.64 -10.31
C PHE A 180 2.30 8.71 -10.31
N TRP A 181 3.36 8.57 -9.48
CA TRP A 181 4.32 9.66 -9.25
C TRP A 181 5.12 10.01 -10.49
N LYS A 182 5.70 9.04 -11.18
CA LYS A 182 6.51 9.23 -12.40
C LYS A 182 5.68 9.56 -13.64
N ARG A 183 4.37 9.44 -13.59
CA ARG A 183 3.49 9.74 -14.73
C ARG A 183 3.14 11.22 -14.87
N ARG A 184 3.47 12.03 -13.85
CA ARG A 184 3.14 13.46 -13.80
C ARG A 184 4.25 14.26 -13.15
N ARG A 185 4.38 15.52 -13.57
CA ARG A 185 5.18 16.51 -12.85
C ARG A 185 4.29 17.21 -11.82
N PHE A 186 4.52 16.95 -10.56
CA PHE A 186 3.79 17.56 -9.48
C PHE A 186 4.48 18.85 -9.02
N ARG A 187 3.81 20.00 -9.18
CA ARG A 187 4.33 21.33 -8.83
C ARG A 187 4.00 21.76 -7.41
N SER A 188 3.00 21.13 -6.78
CA SER A 188 2.56 21.48 -5.44
C SER A 188 1.91 20.29 -4.76
N PHE A 189 1.83 20.32 -3.43
CA PHE A 189 1.11 19.31 -2.65
C PHE A 189 -0.38 19.22 -3.04
N GLY A 190 -1.04 20.37 -3.23
CA GLY A 190 -2.42 20.42 -3.71
C GLY A 190 -2.61 19.73 -5.07
N HIS A 191 -1.59 19.80 -5.95
CA HIS A 191 -1.61 19.08 -7.23
C HIS A 191 -1.53 17.55 -7.02
N VAL A 192 -0.73 17.07 -6.06
CA VAL A 192 -0.67 15.65 -5.72
C VAL A 192 -2.01 15.18 -5.16
N ILE A 193 -2.57 15.90 -4.19
CA ILE A 193 -3.87 15.58 -3.58
C ILE A 193 -4.98 15.50 -4.63
N ARG A 194 -5.02 16.44 -5.57
CA ARG A 194 -6.05 16.48 -6.62
C ARG A 194 -6.07 15.22 -7.49
N PHE A 195 -4.90 14.64 -7.78
CA PHE A 195 -4.79 13.49 -8.68
C PHE A 195 -4.66 12.14 -7.97
N SER A 196 -4.42 12.14 -6.68
CA SER A 196 -4.29 10.91 -5.87
C SER A 196 -5.51 9.99 -5.96
N PRO A 197 -6.77 10.47 -5.99
CA PRO A 197 -7.94 9.60 -6.14
C PRO A 197 -7.97 8.81 -7.46
N GLU A 198 -7.31 9.30 -8.52
CA GLU A 198 -7.21 8.56 -9.79
C GLU A 198 -6.38 7.28 -9.62
N PHE A 199 -5.30 7.34 -8.83
CA PHE A 199 -4.50 6.17 -8.52
C PHE A 199 -5.28 5.17 -7.66
N GLU A 200 -5.93 5.63 -6.58
CA GLU A 200 -6.73 4.76 -5.71
C GLU A 200 -7.83 4.06 -6.51
N ALA A 201 -8.55 4.79 -7.37
CA ALA A 201 -9.61 4.24 -8.21
C ALA A 201 -9.07 3.23 -9.24
N TRP A 202 -7.96 3.57 -9.91
CA TRP A 202 -7.32 2.66 -10.85
C TRP A 202 -6.83 1.39 -10.17
N TYR A 203 -6.17 1.52 -9.00
CA TYR A 203 -5.68 0.39 -8.24
C TYR A 203 -6.83 -0.53 -7.80
N ALA A 204 -7.91 0.05 -7.27
CA ALA A 204 -9.04 -0.71 -6.77
C ALA A 204 -9.81 -1.43 -7.89
N HIS A 205 -10.03 -0.79 -9.05
CA HIS A 205 -11.00 -1.25 -10.05
C HIS A 205 -10.38 -1.76 -11.35
N SER A 206 -9.10 -1.47 -11.61
CA SER A 206 -8.45 -1.83 -12.88
C SER A 206 -7.19 -2.67 -12.70
N TYR A 207 -6.42 -2.44 -11.66
CA TYR A 207 -5.22 -3.22 -11.38
C TYR A 207 -5.59 -4.61 -10.89
N GLN A 208 -4.88 -5.62 -11.40
CA GLN A 208 -5.07 -7.01 -10.99
C GLN A 208 -3.75 -7.52 -10.38
N PRO A 209 -3.62 -7.47 -9.04
CA PRO A 209 -2.45 -8.02 -8.36
C PRO A 209 -2.26 -9.49 -8.72
N PRO A 210 -1.01 -9.96 -8.93
CA PRO A 210 -0.74 -11.38 -9.26
C PRO A 210 -1.33 -12.36 -8.24
N ALA A 211 -1.36 -11.97 -6.96
CA ALA A 211 -1.91 -12.79 -5.87
C ALA A 211 -3.43 -13.01 -5.95
N LEU A 212 -4.17 -12.19 -6.70
CA LEU A 212 -5.63 -12.28 -6.81
C LEU A 212 -6.11 -13.03 -8.06
N ASN A 213 -5.22 -13.74 -8.76
CA ASN A 213 -5.59 -14.60 -9.89
C ASN A 213 -6.53 -13.96 -10.92
N GLY A 214 -6.29 -12.68 -11.24
CA GLY A 214 -7.06 -11.93 -12.23
C GLY A 214 -8.24 -11.11 -11.67
N GLN A 215 -8.50 -11.17 -10.38
CA GLN A 215 -9.45 -10.26 -9.73
C GLN A 215 -8.79 -8.91 -9.42
N THR A 216 -9.60 -7.86 -9.36
CA THR A 216 -9.19 -6.57 -8.81
C THR A 216 -9.36 -6.56 -7.29
N PRO A 217 -8.66 -5.67 -6.56
CA PRO A 217 -8.88 -5.51 -5.12
C PRO A 217 -10.34 -5.22 -4.75
N ALA A 218 -11.06 -4.43 -5.54
CA ALA A 218 -12.47 -4.14 -5.31
C ALA A 218 -13.38 -5.38 -5.46
N GLN A 219 -13.00 -6.34 -6.30
CA GLN A 219 -13.70 -7.60 -6.44
C GLN A 219 -13.40 -8.58 -5.31
N ALA A 220 -12.15 -8.59 -4.85
CA ALA A 220 -11.70 -9.46 -3.77
C ALA A 220 -12.11 -8.97 -2.38
N HIS A 221 -12.21 -7.64 -2.17
CA HIS A 221 -12.48 -7.07 -0.85
C HIS A 221 -13.97 -7.19 -0.48
N PRO A 222 -14.34 -7.96 0.55
CA PRO A 222 -15.73 -8.15 0.93
C PRO A 222 -16.29 -6.85 1.54
N LYS A 223 -17.26 -6.24 0.86
CA LYS A 223 -17.82 -4.94 1.26
C LYS A 223 -18.46 -4.93 2.65
N ASN A 224 -18.89 -6.08 3.20
CA ASN A 224 -19.79 -6.13 4.35
C ASN A 224 -19.35 -7.04 5.51
N ASN A 225 -18.25 -7.79 5.42
CA ASN A 225 -17.94 -8.86 6.39
C ASN A 225 -16.93 -8.46 7.48
N ARG A 226 -16.33 -7.28 7.42
CA ARG A 226 -15.36 -6.83 8.41
C ARG A 226 -15.90 -5.67 9.22
N ARG A 227 -15.72 -5.73 10.55
CA ARG A 227 -16.01 -4.61 11.43
C ARG A 227 -15.21 -3.40 10.97
N ARG A 228 -15.87 -2.26 10.84
CA ARG A 228 -15.25 -0.98 10.51
C ARG A 228 -15.36 -0.01 11.66
N LEU A 229 -14.35 0.82 11.80
CA LEU A 229 -14.38 1.88 12.78
C LEU A 229 -15.43 2.92 12.38
N THR A 230 -16.38 3.18 13.24
CA THR A 230 -17.45 4.17 13.01
C THR A 230 -16.96 5.58 13.34
N ALA A 231 -17.62 6.60 12.78
CA ALA A 231 -17.33 7.98 13.12
C ALA A 231 -17.57 8.30 14.61
N GLN A 232 -18.52 7.62 15.23
CA GLN A 232 -18.81 7.76 16.66
C GLN A 232 -17.68 7.17 17.51
N GLU A 233 -17.19 5.96 17.20
CA GLU A 233 -16.06 5.34 17.90
C GLU A 233 -14.81 6.22 17.81
N VAL A 234 -14.54 6.81 16.64
CA VAL A 234 -13.41 7.75 16.47
C VAL A 234 -13.52 8.97 17.35
N ARG A 235 -14.74 9.52 17.51
CA ARG A 235 -14.97 10.69 18.40
C ARG A 235 -14.83 10.34 19.88
N LEU A 236 -15.01 9.07 20.23
CA LEU A 236 -14.91 8.58 21.62
C LEU A 236 -13.48 8.11 21.95
N LEU A 237 -12.55 8.15 20.98
CA LEU A 237 -11.14 7.86 21.29
C LEU A 237 -10.64 8.91 22.30
N PRO A 238 -10.02 8.48 23.42
CA PRO A 238 -9.47 9.42 24.38
C PRO A 238 -8.32 10.23 23.74
N GLU A 239 -8.18 11.49 24.15
CA GLU A 239 -7.07 12.34 23.68
C GLU A 239 -5.72 11.77 24.11
N GLU A 240 -5.67 11.16 25.30
CA GLU A 240 -4.53 10.39 25.80
C GLU A 240 -4.95 8.94 26.00
N LEU A 241 -4.28 8.03 25.32
CA LEU A 241 -4.50 6.61 25.48
C LEU A 241 -3.74 6.06 26.69
N PRO A 242 -4.36 5.17 27.46
CA PRO A 242 -3.75 4.59 28.66
C PRO A 242 -2.49 3.79 28.37
#